data_1b91512f0f27bd152f03c0fa3672f59d
#
_entry.id   1b91512f0f27bd152f03c0fa3672f59d
#
_cell.length_a   1.000
_cell.length_b   1.000
_cell.length_c   1.000
_cell.angle_alpha   90.00
_cell.angle_beta   90.00
_cell.angle_gamma   90.00
#
_symmetry.space_group_name_H-M   'P 1'
#
loop_
_entity.id
_entity.type
_entity.pdbx_description
1 polymer ?
#
loop_
_entity_poly.entity_id
_entity_poly.type
_entity_poly.pdbx_seq_one_letter_code
_entity_poly.pdbx_strand_id
1 'polypeptide(L)'
;PGILAYQNWDDHDRSDRTWTRDMAYNYLESCEPNAILFTYADNDTFPLWYLQEVEGIRTDVRIVNLSYLQSDWYVKQAMQDINSAKAAPINIDPEKIKRGVRDVIHYYDMQVDGYVDLDTLIEVMLSDNPNNQLPMSNGKYVNVLPTKNIQMVIDKDSVLRNKVVPKSWENNIADVMKWSYNKPYVTKAELSMLSIILNNNWERPIYFANMLGSENFIGLDKYLVNEGLVYRLMPIEKGQPQDEISLVNTDTLYRNITSKYAFGSISAMNHFDVDYRRFVQSY
;
A
#
# COMPACT_ATOMS: atom_id res chain seq x y z
N PRO A 1 -2.95 -29.78 38.50
CA PRO A 1 -3.21 -29.63 37.07
C PRO A 1 -4.70 -29.56 36.71
N GLY A 2 -5.57 -30.45 37.29
CA GLY A 2 -7.00 -30.52 36.96
C GLY A 2 -7.80 -29.27 37.29
N ILE A 3 -7.51 -28.63 38.42
CA ILE A 3 -8.17 -27.37 38.84
C ILE A 3 -7.81 -26.24 37.89
N LEU A 4 -6.55 -26.11 37.51
CA LEU A 4 -6.11 -25.09 36.56
C LEU A 4 -6.75 -25.28 35.16
N ALA A 5 -6.85 -26.53 34.70
CA ALA A 5 -7.51 -26.82 33.43
C ALA A 5 -8.98 -26.44 33.50
N TYR A 6 -9.69 -26.83 34.60
CA TYR A 6 -11.12 -26.54 34.76
C TYR A 6 -11.39 -25.01 34.87
N GLN A 7 -10.57 -24.28 35.63
CA GLN A 7 -10.78 -22.85 35.87
C GLN A 7 -10.39 -21.95 34.67
N ASN A 8 -9.49 -22.41 33.81
CA ASN A 8 -8.96 -21.58 32.72
C ASN A 8 -9.33 -22.16 31.34
N TRP A 9 -10.22 -23.16 31.25
CA TRP A 9 -10.57 -23.79 29.98
C TRP A 9 -11.20 -22.82 29.01
N ASP A 10 -12.19 -22.05 29.45
CA ASP A 10 -12.89 -21.05 28.62
C ASP A 10 -11.99 -19.87 28.24
N ASP A 11 -11.06 -19.47 29.13
CA ASP A 11 -10.09 -18.41 28.86
C ASP A 11 -9.10 -18.77 27.73
N HIS A 12 -8.85 -20.09 27.54
CA HIS A 12 -7.91 -20.63 26.57
C HIS A 12 -8.60 -21.24 25.34
N ASP A 13 -9.91 -21.38 25.36
CA ASP A 13 -10.66 -21.86 24.19
C ASP A 13 -10.62 -20.81 23.08
N ARG A 14 -10.14 -21.23 21.92
CA ARG A 14 -10.00 -20.41 20.70
C ARG A 14 -10.86 -20.92 19.55
N SER A 15 -11.69 -21.95 19.79
CA SER A 15 -12.41 -22.69 18.76
C SER A 15 -13.34 -21.83 17.89
N ASP A 16 -13.95 -20.78 18.48
CA ASP A 16 -14.91 -19.91 17.77
C ASP A 16 -14.33 -18.53 17.42
N ARG A 17 -13.02 -18.33 17.53
CA ARG A 17 -12.38 -17.04 17.28
C ARG A 17 -12.03 -16.85 15.81
N THR A 18 -13.00 -16.49 14.99
CA THR A 18 -12.84 -16.29 13.53
C THR A 18 -12.62 -14.83 13.11
N TRP A 19 -12.75 -13.87 14.02
CA TRP A 19 -12.73 -12.44 13.68
C TRP A 19 -11.44 -11.96 12.98
N THR A 20 -10.24 -12.50 13.29
CA THR A 20 -8.99 -12.17 12.55
C THR A 20 -9.07 -12.68 11.12
N ARG A 21 -9.62 -13.89 10.92
CA ARG A 21 -9.86 -14.48 9.61
C ARG A 21 -10.89 -13.66 8.83
N ASP A 22 -12.01 -13.31 9.48
CA ASP A 22 -13.09 -12.54 8.84
C ASP A 22 -12.63 -11.14 8.47
N MET A 23 -11.84 -10.49 9.33
CA MET A 23 -11.21 -9.20 9.00
C MET A 23 -10.30 -9.33 7.77
N ALA A 24 -9.43 -10.33 7.72
CA ALA A 24 -8.57 -10.56 6.57
C ALA A 24 -9.38 -10.83 5.29
N TYR A 25 -10.46 -11.61 5.41
CA TYR A 25 -11.40 -11.84 4.33
C TYR A 25 -12.00 -10.53 3.82
N ASN A 26 -12.45 -9.66 4.74
CA ASN A 26 -13.04 -8.39 4.41
C ASN A 26 -12.04 -7.44 3.73
N TYR A 27 -10.77 -7.45 4.14
CA TYR A 27 -9.70 -6.72 3.43
C TYR A 27 -9.56 -7.18 1.97
N LEU A 28 -9.47 -8.49 1.76
CA LEU A 28 -9.30 -9.04 0.40
C LEU A 28 -10.55 -8.79 -0.46
N GLU A 29 -11.75 -8.92 0.12
CA GLU A 29 -13.01 -8.64 -0.57
C GLU A 29 -13.26 -7.15 -0.84
N SER A 30 -12.58 -6.27 -0.12
CA SER A 30 -12.58 -4.82 -0.42
C SER A 30 -11.85 -4.50 -1.72
N CYS A 31 -10.92 -5.37 -2.12
CA CYS A 31 -10.11 -5.16 -3.31
C CYS A 31 -10.82 -5.67 -4.58
N GLU A 32 -10.76 -4.92 -5.66
CA GLU A 32 -11.17 -5.40 -6.98
C GLU A 32 -10.23 -6.53 -7.48
N PRO A 33 -10.61 -7.32 -8.47
CA PRO A 33 -9.78 -8.42 -8.98
C PRO A 33 -8.40 -7.95 -9.45
N ASN A 34 -7.39 -8.82 -9.27
CA ASN A 34 -5.99 -8.59 -9.63
C ASN A 34 -5.33 -7.38 -8.97
N ALA A 35 -5.89 -6.87 -7.88
CA ALA A 35 -5.38 -5.69 -7.19
C ALA A 35 -3.96 -5.88 -6.66
N ILE A 36 -3.29 -4.74 -6.43
CA ILE A 36 -2.08 -4.63 -5.60
C ILE A 36 -2.51 -3.99 -4.29
N LEU A 37 -2.27 -4.66 -3.16
CA LEU A 37 -2.61 -4.18 -1.84
C LEU A 37 -1.35 -3.94 -1.02
N PHE A 38 -1.05 -2.68 -0.71
CA PHE A 38 0.01 -2.32 0.21
C PHE A 38 -0.45 -2.53 1.65
N THR A 39 0.36 -3.27 2.42
CA THR A 39 0.18 -3.55 3.84
C THR A 39 1.44 -3.19 4.63
N TYR A 40 1.36 -3.16 5.96
CA TYR A 40 2.52 -2.85 6.81
C TYR A 40 2.54 -3.74 8.06
N ALA A 41 3.72 -4.31 8.39
CA ALA A 41 3.91 -5.18 9.54
C ALA A 41 3.08 -6.49 9.48
N ASP A 42 2.85 -7.10 10.65
CA ASP A 42 2.39 -8.48 10.78
C ASP A 42 0.86 -8.58 10.77
N ASN A 43 0.21 -7.68 11.50
CA ASN A 43 -1.21 -7.82 11.84
C ASN A 43 -2.15 -7.70 10.64
N ASP A 44 -1.81 -6.83 9.70
CA ASP A 44 -2.56 -6.63 8.46
C ASP A 44 -2.05 -7.49 7.29
N THR A 45 -0.97 -8.26 7.48
CA THR A 45 -0.36 -9.05 6.40
C THR A 45 -0.51 -10.56 6.61
N PHE A 46 -0.16 -11.08 7.79
CA PHE A 46 -0.15 -12.54 8.01
C PHE A 46 -1.53 -13.18 7.91
N PRO A 47 -2.61 -12.57 8.42
CA PRO A 47 -3.95 -13.11 8.22
C PRO A 47 -4.37 -13.15 6.73
N LEU A 48 -3.93 -12.17 5.92
CA LEU A 48 -4.18 -12.17 4.47
C LEU A 48 -3.43 -13.31 3.78
N TRP A 49 -2.16 -13.52 4.12
CA TRP A 49 -1.39 -14.65 3.60
C TRP A 49 -1.96 -15.99 4.02
N TYR A 50 -2.45 -16.11 5.26
CA TYR A 50 -3.15 -17.31 5.71
C TYR A 50 -4.36 -17.65 4.79
N LEU A 51 -5.20 -16.64 4.50
CA LEU A 51 -6.33 -16.85 3.61
C LEU A 51 -5.92 -17.25 2.20
N GLN A 52 -4.85 -16.67 1.67
CA GLN A 52 -4.38 -16.98 0.32
C GLN A 52 -3.70 -18.35 0.25
N GLU A 53 -2.80 -18.65 1.19
CA GLU A 53 -1.95 -19.85 1.11
C GLU A 53 -2.64 -21.11 1.69
N VAL A 54 -3.54 -20.95 2.66
CA VAL A 54 -4.18 -22.07 3.34
C VAL A 54 -5.61 -22.30 2.85
N GLU A 55 -6.38 -21.21 2.68
CA GLU A 55 -7.78 -21.32 2.27
C GLU A 55 -8.01 -21.10 0.77
N GLY A 56 -6.99 -20.64 0.03
CA GLY A 56 -7.09 -20.37 -1.41
C GLY A 56 -8.00 -19.20 -1.77
N ILE A 57 -8.24 -18.26 -0.82
CA ILE A 57 -9.16 -17.13 -0.98
C ILE A 57 -8.41 -15.94 -1.57
N ARG A 58 -8.97 -15.34 -2.64
CA ARG A 58 -8.45 -14.13 -3.30
C ARG A 58 -6.94 -14.19 -3.57
N THR A 59 -6.48 -15.32 -4.08
CA THR A 59 -5.09 -15.53 -4.51
C THR A 59 -4.68 -14.67 -5.71
N ASP A 60 -5.63 -13.93 -6.29
CA ASP A 60 -5.46 -12.96 -7.35
C ASP A 60 -4.92 -11.60 -6.85
N VAL A 61 -5.11 -11.28 -5.56
CA VAL A 61 -4.66 -10.01 -4.98
C VAL A 61 -3.18 -10.10 -4.62
N ARG A 62 -2.38 -9.18 -5.15
CA ARG A 62 -0.95 -9.09 -4.81
C ARG A 62 -0.75 -8.32 -3.53
N ILE A 63 -0.51 -8.98 -2.44
CA ILE A 63 -0.16 -8.35 -1.17
C ILE A 63 1.31 -7.91 -1.23
N VAL A 64 1.58 -6.66 -0.90
CA VAL A 64 2.91 -6.05 -0.88
C VAL A 64 3.15 -5.43 0.49
N ASN A 65 3.89 -6.13 1.34
CA ASN A 65 4.23 -5.64 2.68
C ASN A 65 5.39 -4.65 2.63
N LEU A 66 5.14 -3.40 3.04
CA LEU A 66 6.12 -2.32 3.00
C LEU A 66 7.29 -2.52 3.96
N SER A 67 7.08 -3.19 5.11
CA SER A 67 8.18 -3.52 6.01
C SER A 67 9.15 -4.51 5.37
N TYR A 68 8.64 -5.53 4.69
CA TYR A 68 9.47 -6.55 4.04
C TYR A 68 10.12 -6.07 2.75
N LEU A 69 9.57 -5.05 2.07
CA LEU A 69 10.24 -4.41 0.92
C LEU A 69 11.58 -3.75 1.28
N GLN A 70 11.91 -3.61 2.57
CA GLN A 70 13.26 -3.24 3.02
C GLN A 70 14.28 -4.38 2.82
N SER A 71 13.82 -5.61 2.54
CA SER A 71 14.66 -6.79 2.42
C SER A 71 14.81 -7.22 0.97
N ASP A 72 16.03 -7.52 0.55
CA ASP A 72 16.36 -7.88 -0.83
C ASP A 72 15.62 -9.13 -1.33
N TRP A 73 15.46 -10.12 -0.44
CA TRP A 73 14.75 -11.35 -0.78
C TRP A 73 13.29 -11.09 -1.11
N TYR A 74 12.63 -10.18 -0.34
CA TYR A 74 11.22 -9.89 -0.54
C TYR A 74 10.98 -9.04 -1.79
N VAL A 75 11.86 -8.09 -2.10
CA VAL A 75 11.80 -7.35 -3.37
C VAL A 75 11.87 -8.32 -4.55
N LYS A 76 12.83 -9.28 -4.52
CA LYS A 76 12.95 -10.31 -5.57
C LYS A 76 11.70 -11.20 -5.65
N GLN A 77 11.09 -11.55 -4.51
CA GLN A 77 9.85 -12.30 -4.45
C GLN A 77 8.67 -11.46 -5.00
N ALA A 78 8.61 -10.17 -4.66
CA ALA A 78 7.57 -9.27 -5.16
C ALA A 78 7.60 -9.14 -6.70
N MET A 79 8.75 -9.30 -7.32
CA MET A 79 8.95 -9.29 -8.77
C MET A 79 8.61 -10.63 -9.46
N GLN A 80 8.03 -11.60 -8.76
CA GLN A 80 7.65 -12.91 -9.30
C GLN A 80 6.14 -13.13 -9.15
N ASP A 81 5.54 -13.89 -10.07
CA ASP A 81 4.15 -14.34 -9.92
C ASP A 81 4.04 -15.27 -8.69
N ILE A 82 2.97 -15.13 -7.92
CA ILE A 82 2.66 -16.00 -6.77
C ILE A 82 1.19 -16.39 -6.86
N ASN A 83 0.89 -17.67 -6.81
CA ASN A 83 -0.47 -18.20 -7.00
C ASN A 83 -1.06 -17.68 -8.32
N SER A 84 -2.24 -17.05 -8.26
CA SER A 84 -2.85 -16.38 -9.42
C SER A 84 -2.51 -14.88 -9.51
N ALA A 85 -1.84 -14.30 -8.49
CA ALA A 85 -1.42 -12.91 -8.51
C ALA A 85 -0.16 -12.71 -9.36
N LYS A 86 -0.23 -11.75 -10.27
CA LYS A 86 0.93 -11.33 -11.07
C LYS A 86 1.97 -10.61 -10.21
N ALA A 87 3.22 -10.64 -10.67
CA ALA A 87 4.32 -9.89 -10.10
C ALA A 87 3.93 -8.42 -9.85
N ALA A 88 4.44 -7.83 -8.79
CA ALA A 88 4.39 -6.38 -8.63
C ALA A 88 5.29 -5.74 -9.71
N PRO A 89 4.82 -4.68 -10.40
CA PRO A 89 5.57 -4.08 -11.51
C PRO A 89 6.72 -3.20 -11.03
N ILE A 90 7.68 -3.82 -10.32
CA ILE A 90 8.92 -3.16 -9.88
C ILE A 90 9.90 -3.20 -11.04
N ASN A 91 10.18 -2.06 -11.66
CA ASN A 91 11.15 -1.92 -12.75
C ASN A 91 12.45 -1.32 -12.23
N ILE A 92 13.08 -1.99 -11.28
CA ILE A 92 14.36 -1.61 -10.68
C ILE A 92 15.29 -2.83 -10.73
N ASP A 93 16.53 -2.65 -11.20
CA ASP A 93 17.54 -3.68 -11.06
C ASP A 93 17.80 -3.98 -9.57
N PRO A 94 17.55 -5.21 -9.09
CA PRO A 94 17.75 -5.54 -7.68
C PRO A 94 19.18 -5.27 -7.17
N GLU A 95 20.18 -5.29 -8.04
CA GLU A 95 21.56 -4.99 -7.66
C GLU A 95 21.73 -3.50 -7.28
N LYS A 96 20.91 -2.60 -7.82
CA LYS A 96 20.94 -1.16 -7.49
C LYS A 96 20.35 -0.84 -6.12
N ILE A 97 19.53 -1.72 -5.58
CA ILE A 97 18.84 -1.56 -4.29
C ILE A 97 19.15 -2.68 -3.29
N LYS A 98 20.17 -3.48 -3.55
CA LYS A 98 20.63 -4.48 -2.59
C LYS A 98 21.12 -3.81 -1.30
N ARG A 99 21.12 -4.60 -0.23
CA ARG A 99 21.58 -4.15 1.09
C ARG A 99 22.96 -3.46 1.01
N GLY A 100 23.05 -2.27 1.59
CA GLY A 100 24.26 -1.44 1.63
C GLY A 100 24.52 -0.58 0.39
N VAL A 101 23.65 -0.63 -0.63
CA VAL A 101 23.83 0.18 -1.85
C VAL A 101 22.98 1.45 -1.78
N ARG A 102 21.65 1.33 -1.75
CA ARG A 102 20.69 2.46 -1.67
C ARG A 102 19.61 2.12 -0.65
N ASP A 103 20.03 1.75 0.56
CA ASP A 103 19.07 1.44 1.63
C ASP A 103 18.23 2.66 2.02
N VAL A 104 18.85 3.84 1.99
CA VAL A 104 18.22 5.13 2.25
C VAL A 104 18.82 6.18 1.31
N ILE A 105 17.96 6.94 0.65
CA ILE A 105 18.30 8.08 -0.23
C ILE A 105 17.75 9.33 0.45
N HIS A 106 18.65 10.19 0.94
CA HIS A 106 18.26 11.41 1.65
C HIS A 106 17.75 12.49 0.71
N TYR A 107 16.79 13.27 1.17
CA TYR A 107 16.38 14.49 0.50
C TYR A 107 17.50 15.54 0.64
N TYR A 108 17.85 16.13 -0.47
CA TYR A 108 18.71 17.31 -0.52
C TYR A 108 18.15 18.29 -1.55
N ASP A 109 17.74 19.46 -1.07
CA ASP A 109 17.14 20.48 -1.94
C ASP A 109 18.16 20.98 -2.98
N MET A 110 17.95 20.55 -4.21
CA MET A 110 18.75 20.97 -5.37
C MET A 110 18.19 22.25 -6.02
N GLN A 111 17.23 22.93 -5.35
CA GLN A 111 16.55 24.12 -5.83
C GLN A 111 15.92 23.93 -7.22
N VAL A 112 15.32 22.75 -7.41
CA VAL A 112 14.61 22.41 -8.65
C VAL A 112 13.26 23.12 -8.66
N ASP A 113 13.05 23.96 -9.66
CA ASP A 113 11.79 24.68 -9.83
C ASP A 113 10.64 23.74 -10.25
N GLY A 114 9.48 23.93 -9.62
CA GLY A 114 8.24 23.22 -10.01
C GLY A 114 8.21 21.75 -9.59
N TYR A 115 7.55 20.93 -10.40
CA TYR A 115 7.36 19.51 -10.20
C TYR A 115 8.21 18.71 -11.19
N VAL A 116 8.78 17.59 -10.72
CA VAL A 116 9.59 16.69 -11.56
C VAL A 116 8.83 15.39 -11.77
N ASP A 117 8.90 14.86 -12.99
CA ASP A 117 8.26 13.59 -13.33
C ASP A 117 8.84 12.44 -12.53
N LEU A 118 7.95 11.53 -12.07
CA LEU A 118 8.31 10.42 -11.20
C LEU A 118 9.36 9.49 -11.82
N ASP A 119 9.27 9.23 -13.12
CA ASP A 119 10.25 8.41 -13.84
C ASP A 119 11.65 9.04 -13.78
N THR A 120 11.76 10.33 -14.08
CA THR A 120 13.01 11.09 -14.00
C THR A 120 13.59 11.08 -12.58
N LEU A 121 12.74 11.21 -11.55
CA LEU A 121 13.20 11.14 -10.16
C LEU A 121 13.74 9.75 -9.81
N ILE A 122 13.07 8.68 -10.23
CA ILE A 122 13.53 7.30 -10.02
C ILE A 122 14.86 7.08 -10.75
N GLU A 123 15.00 7.55 -12.00
CA GLU A 123 16.25 7.47 -12.75
C GLU A 123 17.40 8.17 -12.05
N VAL A 124 17.19 9.40 -11.55
CA VAL A 124 18.21 10.16 -10.80
C VAL A 124 18.60 9.44 -9.52
N MET A 125 17.62 8.97 -8.74
CA MET A 125 17.87 8.25 -7.50
C MET A 125 18.62 6.93 -7.71
N LEU A 126 18.48 6.29 -8.86
CA LEU A 126 19.15 5.04 -9.23
C LEU A 126 20.39 5.22 -10.09
N SER A 127 20.76 6.45 -10.40
CA SER A 127 21.88 6.74 -11.30
C SER A 127 23.23 6.44 -10.63
N ASP A 128 24.11 5.77 -11.37
CA ASP A 128 25.51 5.57 -10.98
C ASP A 128 26.43 6.67 -11.58
N ASN A 129 25.86 7.62 -12.35
CA ASN A 129 26.58 8.74 -12.92
C ASN A 129 26.88 9.80 -11.83
N PRO A 130 28.15 10.13 -11.57
CA PRO A 130 28.53 11.16 -10.58
C PRO A 130 27.85 12.52 -10.79
N ASN A 131 27.48 12.87 -12.04
CA ASN A 131 26.78 14.12 -12.34
C ASN A 131 25.36 14.19 -11.75
N ASN A 132 24.78 13.03 -11.44
CA ASN A 132 23.45 12.90 -10.80
C ASN A 132 23.54 12.62 -9.29
N GLN A 133 24.73 12.76 -8.71
CA GLN A 133 25.02 12.46 -7.32
C GLN A 133 25.66 13.64 -6.62
N LEU A 134 25.55 13.71 -5.31
CA LEU A 134 26.24 14.71 -4.50
C LEU A 134 27.63 14.23 -4.11
N PRO A 135 28.68 15.07 -4.29
CA PRO A 135 30.00 14.77 -3.77
C PRO A 135 30.02 14.97 -2.25
N MET A 136 30.56 14.00 -1.54
CA MET A 136 30.78 14.05 -0.10
C MET A 136 32.23 14.48 0.22
N SER A 137 32.46 15.02 1.40
CA SER A 137 33.78 15.47 1.88
C SER A 137 34.85 14.36 1.90
N ASN A 138 34.42 13.10 1.94
CA ASN A 138 35.30 11.92 1.90
C ASN A 138 35.60 11.42 0.46
N GLY A 139 35.24 12.20 -0.56
CA GLY A 139 35.44 11.86 -1.97
C GLY A 139 34.44 10.86 -2.55
N LYS A 140 33.45 10.42 -1.78
CA LYS A 140 32.37 9.56 -2.28
C LYS A 140 31.25 10.38 -2.89
N TYR A 141 30.49 9.76 -3.78
CA TYR A 141 29.26 10.30 -4.34
C TYR A 141 28.06 9.55 -3.77
N VAL A 142 26.96 10.27 -3.49
CA VAL A 142 25.73 9.68 -2.95
C VAL A 142 24.53 10.12 -3.76
N ASN A 143 23.60 9.21 -3.98
CA ASN A 143 22.31 9.53 -4.57
C ASN A 143 21.44 10.31 -3.58
N VAL A 144 20.67 11.24 -4.10
CA VAL A 144 19.73 12.06 -3.32
C VAL A 144 18.37 12.13 -3.99
N LEU A 145 17.34 12.43 -3.21
CA LEU A 145 16.07 12.93 -3.71
C LEU A 145 16.22 14.45 -3.93
N PRO A 146 16.29 14.95 -5.18
CA PRO A 146 16.64 16.34 -5.45
C PRO A 146 15.52 17.34 -5.16
N THR A 147 14.28 16.89 -5.17
CA THR A 147 13.07 17.65 -4.86
C THR A 147 12.01 16.75 -4.25
N LYS A 148 11.13 17.32 -3.45
CA LYS A 148 9.94 16.62 -2.94
C LYS A 148 8.72 16.79 -3.84
N ASN A 149 8.76 17.69 -4.80
CA ASN A 149 7.64 17.99 -5.69
C ASN A 149 7.64 17.02 -6.87
N ILE A 150 6.72 16.06 -6.82
CA ILE A 150 6.62 14.95 -7.77
C ILE A 150 5.37 15.12 -8.61
N GLN A 151 5.48 14.84 -9.90
CA GLN A 151 4.32 14.71 -10.78
C GLN A 151 4.37 13.41 -11.58
N MET A 152 3.19 13.01 -12.07
CA MET A 152 3.01 11.86 -12.97
C MET A 152 1.90 12.19 -13.97
N VAL A 153 2.20 12.14 -15.25
CA VAL A 153 1.21 12.29 -16.33
C VAL A 153 0.28 11.08 -16.32
N ILE A 154 -1.02 11.31 -16.51
CA ILE A 154 -2.04 10.28 -16.43
C ILE A 154 -2.48 9.86 -17.83
N ASP A 155 -2.33 8.59 -18.13
CA ASP A 155 -2.96 7.95 -19.29
C ASP A 155 -4.47 7.76 -19.00
N LYS A 156 -5.28 8.76 -19.39
CA LYS A 156 -6.72 8.74 -19.17
C LYS A 156 -7.41 7.57 -19.88
N ASP A 157 -6.89 7.15 -21.02
CA ASP A 157 -7.45 6.03 -21.76
C ASP A 157 -7.26 4.72 -21.00
N SER A 158 -6.11 4.53 -20.36
CA SER A 158 -5.88 3.41 -19.44
C SER A 158 -6.78 3.47 -18.21
N VAL A 159 -6.93 4.64 -17.58
CA VAL A 159 -7.81 4.84 -16.43
C VAL A 159 -9.26 4.48 -16.75
N LEU A 160 -9.77 4.93 -17.89
CA LEU A 160 -11.15 4.66 -18.35
C LEU A 160 -11.33 3.19 -18.73
N ARG A 161 -10.42 2.65 -19.54
CA ARG A 161 -10.45 1.25 -20.00
C ARG A 161 -10.46 0.27 -18.82
N ASN A 162 -9.65 0.53 -17.81
CA ASN A 162 -9.50 -0.33 -16.63
C ASN A 162 -10.45 0.04 -15.50
N LYS A 163 -11.37 0.99 -15.71
CA LYS A 163 -12.38 1.40 -14.71
C LYS A 163 -11.75 1.75 -13.35
N VAL A 164 -10.65 2.49 -13.38
CA VAL A 164 -9.93 2.88 -12.16
C VAL A 164 -10.78 3.79 -11.28
N VAL A 165 -11.61 4.62 -11.89
CA VAL A 165 -12.54 5.54 -11.20
C VAL A 165 -13.99 5.14 -11.47
N PRO A 166 -14.93 5.43 -10.54
CA PRO A 166 -16.35 5.27 -10.77
C PRO A 166 -16.81 6.11 -11.98
N LYS A 167 -17.81 5.61 -12.74
CA LYS A 167 -18.34 6.28 -13.92
C LYS A 167 -18.79 7.73 -13.64
N SER A 168 -19.36 7.98 -12.46
CA SER A 168 -19.79 9.32 -12.04
C SER A 168 -18.63 10.31 -11.82
N TRP A 169 -17.38 9.84 -11.76
CA TRP A 169 -16.19 10.64 -11.51
C TRP A 169 -15.24 10.73 -12.71
N GLU A 170 -15.58 10.13 -13.85
CA GLU A 170 -14.73 10.11 -15.05
C GLU A 170 -14.34 11.53 -15.52
N ASN A 171 -15.22 12.51 -15.35
CA ASN A 171 -14.95 13.92 -15.68
C ASN A 171 -13.96 14.61 -14.72
N ASN A 172 -13.62 13.97 -13.62
CA ASN A 172 -12.68 14.48 -12.62
C ASN A 172 -11.27 13.88 -12.75
N ILE A 173 -11.03 13.06 -13.79
CA ILE A 173 -9.69 12.47 -14.00
C ILE A 173 -8.70 13.57 -14.32
N ALA A 174 -7.65 13.67 -13.52
CA ALA A 174 -6.56 14.61 -13.67
C ALA A 174 -5.76 14.34 -14.97
N ASP A 175 -5.22 15.38 -15.59
CA ASP A 175 -4.21 15.22 -16.65
C ASP A 175 -2.85 14.83 -16.06
N VAL A 176 -2.55 15.38 -14.87
CA VAL A 176 -1.29 15.18 -14.17
C VAL A 176 -1.56 15.06 -12.67
N MET A 177 -1.14 13.98 -12.04
CA MET A 177 -1.06 13.91 -10.58
C MET A 177 0.14 14.70 -10.09
N LYS A 178 -0.05 15.57 -9.08
CA LYS A 178 1.00 16.36 -8.45
C LYS A 178 0.92 16.21 -6.95
N TRP A 179 2.03 15.85 -6.30
CA TRP A 179 2.07 15.75 -4.84
C TRP A 179 3.43 16.15 -4.29
N SER A 180 3.49 16.38 -2.99
CA SER A 180 4.75 16.62 -2.29
C SER A 180 5.09 15.41 -1.42
N TYR A 181 6.26 14.82 -1.66
CA TYR A 181 6.76 13.71 -0.87
C TYR A 181 6.98 14.15 0.59
N ASN A 182 6.36 13.48 1.54
CA ASN A 182 6.23 13.97 2.92
C ASN A 182 7.35 13.55 3.88
N LYS A 183 8.39 12.82 3.40
CA LYS A 183 9.50 12.32 4.25
C LYS A 183 10.82 13.03 3.93
N PRO A 184 11.81 12.98 4.86
CA PRO A 184 13.15 13.54 4.62
C PRO A 184 14.10 12.59 3.87
N TYR A 185 13.64 11.38 3.53
CA TYR A 185 14.40 10.35 2.82
C TYR A 185 13.46 9.39 2.11
N VAL A 186 13.98 8.68 1.12
CA VAL A 186 13.32 7.57 0.44
C VAL A 186 14.06 6.29 0.81
N THR A 187 13.35 5.32 1.37
CA THR A 187 13.90 4.00 1.64
C THR A 187 13.70 3.08 0.43
N LYS A 188 14.33 1.91 0.47
CA LYS A 188 14.14 0.84 -0.53
C LYS A 188 12.66 0.49 -0.73
N ALA A 189 11.87 0.47 0.35
CA ALA A 189 10.45 0.16 0.30
C ALA A 189 9.66 1.24 -0.46
N GLU A 190 9.88 2.52 -0.12
CA GLU A 190 9.20 3.61 -0.81
C GLU A 190 9.66 3.73 -2.26
N LEU A 191 10.95 3.50 -2.55
CA LEU A 191 11.44 3.49 -3.93
C LEU A 191 10.78 2.38 -4.76
N SER A 192 10.62 1.18 -4.16
CA SER A 192 9.91 0.06 -4.79
C SER A 192 8.42 0.38 -4.99
N MET A 193 7.77 1.01 -3.99
CA MET A 193 6.38 1.45 -4.08
C MET A 193 6.18 2.50 -5.19
N LEU A 194 7.05 3.51 -5.27
CA LEU A 194 7.02 4.50 -6.34
C LEU A 194 7.19 3.85 -7.72
N SER A 195 8.09 2.86 -7.83
CA SER A 195 8.27 2.08 -9.05
C SER A 195 7.01 1.27 -9.41
N ILE A 196 6.35 0.66 -8.44
CA ILE A 196 5.08 -0.05 -8.66
C ILE A 196 4.01 0.91 -9.18
N ILE A 197 3.84 2.08 -8.56
CA ILE A 197 2.84 3.06 -8.96
C ILE A 197 3.09 3.55 -10.38
N LEU A 198 4.34 3.88 -10.72
CA LEU A 198 4.72 4.33 -12.05
C LEU A 198 4.47 3.26 -13.12
N ASN A 199 4.97 2.04 -12.90
CA ASN A 199 4.97 0.98 -13.90
C ASN A 199 3.64 0.18 -13.95
N ASN A 200 2.73 0.40 -13.01
CA ASN A 200 1.39 -0.19 -13.06
C ASN A 200 0.54 0.35 -14.22
N ASN A 201 0.82 1.54 -14.68
CA ASN A 201 0.14 2.18 -15.82
C ASN A 201 -1.40 2.06 -15.77
N TRP A 202 -1.97 2.11 -14.56
CA TRP A 202 -3.40 1.95 -14.26
C TRP A 202 -4.02 0.62 -14.72
N GLU A 203 -3.22 -0.39 -15.02
CA GLU A 203 -3.70 -1.71 -15.45
C GLU A 203 -4.34 -2.50 -14.30
N ARG A 204 -3.84 -2.33 -13.10
CA ARG A 204 -4.30 -3.02 -11.89
C ARG A 204 -4.74 -2.01 -10.84
N PRO A 205 -5.84 -2.27 -10.10
CA PRO A 205 -6.20 -1.44 -8.97
C PRO A 205 -5.10 -1.45 -7.90
N ILE A 206 -4.73 -0.28 -7.38
CA ILE A 206 -3.77 -0.12 -6.29
C ILE A 206 -4.53 0.31 -5.04
N TYR A 207 -4.30 -0.40 -3.94
CA TYR A 207 -4.89 -0.14 -2.65
C TYR A 207 -3.85 -0.03 -1.54
N PHE A 208 -4.20 0.73 -0.53
CA PHE A 208 -3.49 0.84 0.73
C PHE A 208 -4.42 0.35 1.84
N ALA A 209 -3.96 -0.52 2.73
CA ALA A 209 -4.75 -0.95 3.89
C ALA A 209 -5.03 0.25 4.80
N ASN A 210 -6.23 0.34 5.37
CA ASN A 210 -6.62 1.48 6.22
C ASN A 210 -5.83 1.57 7.53
N MET A 211 -5.17 0.49 7.93
CA MET A 211 -4.29 0.47 9.10
C MET A 211 -2.91 1.09 8.85
N LEU A 212 -2.57 1.41 7.61
CA LEU A 212 -1.35 2.16 7.33
C LEU A 212 -1.47 3.59 7.89
N GLY A 213 -0.45 4.03 8.63
CA GLY A 213 -0.34 5.44 9.00
C GLY A 213 -0.12 6.32 7.77
N SER A 214 -0.56 7.58 7.83
CA SER A 214 -0.46 8.55 6.72
C SER A 214 0.97 8.77 6.22
N GLU A 215 1.97 8.52 7.06
CA GLU A 215 3.38 8.55 6.66
C GLU A 215 3.73 7.53 5.57
N ASN A 216 2.95 6.45 5.44
CA ASN A 216 3.14 5.42 4.42
C ASN A 216 2.45 5.76 3.09
N PHE A 217 1.64 6.81 3.04
CA PHE A 217 1.00 7.27 1.81
C PHE A 217 1.92 8.15 0.96
N ILE A 218 3.12 8.48 1.46
CA ILE A 218 4.16 9.24 0.75
C ILE A 218 3.69 10.56 0.10
N GLY A 219 2.67 11.19 0.69
CA GLY A 219 2.05 12.44 0.22
C GLY A 219 0.95 12.25 -0.83
N LEU A 220 0.53 11.00 -1.11
CA LEU A 220 -0.54 10.69 -2.06
C LEU A 220 -1.95 10.82 -1.48
N ASP A 221 -2.10 11.29 -0.23
CA ASP A 221 -3.34 11.32 0.54
C ASP A 221 -4.54 11.84 -0.25
N LYS A 222 -4.35 12.92 -1.00
CA LYS A 222 -5.43 13.54 -1.80
C LYS A 222 -5.93 12.69 -2.98
N TYR A 223 -5.19 11.66 -3.36
CA TYR A 223 -5.56 10.71 -4.41
C TYR A 223 -6.04 9.37 -3.86
N LEU A 224 -6.11 9.24 -2.54
CA LEU A 224 -6.62 8.05 -1.87
C LEU A 224 -8.10 8.20 -1.59
N VAL A 225 -8.89 7.23 -2.04
CA VAL A 225 -10.34 7.17 -1.88
C VAL A 225 -10.68 6.02 -0.96
N ASN A 226 -11.40 6.30 0.13
CA ASN A 226 -11.84 5.29 1.07
C ASN A 226 -12.94 4.42 0.44
N GLU A 227 -12.73 3.10 0.45
CA GLU A 227 -13.69 2.08 0.01
C GLU A 227 -14.02 1.06 1.12
N GLY A 228 -13.78 1.44 2.38
CA GLY A 228 -13.98 0.60 3.57
C GLY A 228 -12.67 0.33 4.28
N LEU A 229 -12.22 -0.92 4.31
CA LEU A 229 -10.95 -1.31 4.95
C LEU A 229 -9.72 -0.93 4.12
N VAL A 230 -9.91 -0.36 2.94
CA VAL A 230 -8.83 0.01 2.03
C VAL A 230 -9.03 1.41 1.46
N TYR A 231 -7.92 2.05 1.10
CA TYR A 231 -7.89 3.27 0.30
C TYR A 231 -7.44 2.93 -1.11
N ARG A 232 -8.26 3.25 -2.11
CA ARG A 232 -7.91 3.05 -3.52
C ARG A 232 -7.19 4.28 -4.07
N LEU A 233 -6.08 4.07 -4.76
CA LEU A 233 -5.39 5.13 -5.50
C LEU A 233 -6.18 5.46 -6.77
N MET A 234 -6.65 6.70 -6.87
CA MET A 234 -7.40 7.20 -8.03
C MET A 234 -6.84 8.55 -8.49
N PRO A 235 -6.57 8.74 -9.78
CA PRO A 235 -6.03 9.98 -10.32
C PRO A 235 -7.14 11.02 -10.56
N ILE A 236 -7.78 11.51 -9.49
CA ILE A 236 -8.91 12.43 -9.59
C ILE A 236 -8.60 13.79 -8.97
N GLU A 237 -9.04 14.85 -9.65
CA GLU A 237 -9.07 16.21 -9.13
C GLU A 237 -10.45 16.54 -8.60
N LYS A 238 -10.77 16.09 -7.42
CA LYS A 238 -11.99 16.51 -6.74
C LYS A 238 -11.60 17.44 -5.60
N GLY A 239 -12.25 18.62 -5.52
CA GLY A 239 -12.01 19.54 -4.42
C GLY A 239 -12.09 18.80 -3.10
N GLN A 240 -10.96 18.71 -2.41
CA GLN A 240 -10.89 18.11 -1.08
C GLN A 240 -11.78 18.95 -0.16
N PRO A 241 -12.64 18.34 0.69
CA PRO A 241 -13.09 19.02 1.87
C PRO A 241 -11.85 19.51 2.62
N GLN A 242 -11.85 20.75 3.11
CA GLN A 242 -10.67 21.33 3.80
C GLN A 242 -10.28 20.61 5.08
N ASP A 243 -11.05 19.60 5.51
CA ASP A 243 -10.87 18.85 6.75
C ASP A 243 -10.64 17.36 6.45
N GLU A 244 -9.39 16.95 6.48
CA GLU A 244 -8.76 15.69 6.90
C GLU A 244 -9.29 14.32 6.42
N ILE A 245 -10.42 14.17 5.79
CA ILE A 245 -10.94 12.85 5.41
C ILE A 245 -10.74 12.64 3.92
N SER A 246 -10.05 11.55 3.58
CA SER A 246 -9.99 11.04 2.21
C SER A 246 -11.40 10.97 1.62
N LEU A 247 -11.51 11.29 0.33
CA LEU A 247 -12.76 11.13 -0.39
C LEU A 247 -13.31 9.70 -0.19
N VAL A 248 -14.61 9.58 0.04
CA VAL A 248 -15.26 8.26 0.26
C VAL A 248 -16.06 7.85 -0.97
N ASN A 249 -15.81 6.65 -1.47
CA ASN A 249 -16.67 5.99 -2.44
C ASN A 249 -17.83 5.30 -1.71
N THR A 250 -18.87 6.05 -1.45
CA THR A 250 -20.03 5.61 -0.63
C THR A 250 -20.73 4.39 -1.20
N ASP A 251 -20.84 4.29 -2.53
CA ASP A 251 -21.51 3.14 -3.18
C ASP A 251 -20.70 1.85 -2.98
N THR A 252 -19.39 1.92 -3.16
CA THR A 252 -18.50 0.78 -2.93
C THR A 252 -18.43 0.43 -1.45
N LEU A 253 -18.29 1.41 -0.57
CA LEU A 253 -18.28 1.22 0.88
C LEU A 253 -19.58 0.52 1.34
N TYR A 254 -20.74 1.03 0.92
CA TYR A 254 -22.04 0.43 1.26
C TYR A 254 -22.14 -1.01 0.77
N ARG A 255 -21.78 -1.29 -0.50
CA ARG A 255 -21.75 -2.65 -1.06
C ARG A 255 -20.83 -3.58 -0.27
N ASN A 256 -19.63 -3.11 0.07
CA ASN A 256 -18.67 -3.92 0.83
C ASN A 256 -19.25 -4.32 2.19
N ILE A 257 -19.76 -3.36 2.97
CA ILE A 257 -20.31 -3.60 4.31
C ILE A 257 -21.55 -4.51 4.27
N THR A 258 -22.47 -4.26 3.32
CA THR A 258 -23.79 -4.93 3.33
C THR A 258 -23.81 -6.27 2.60
N SER A 259 -22.87 -6.51 1.67
CA SER A 259 -22.95 -7.64 0.75
C SER A 259 -21.72 -8.53 0.70
N LYS A 260 -20.54 -8.02 1.13
CA LYS A 260 -19.30 -8.77 1.04
C LYS A 260 -18.72 -9.16 2.41
N TYR A 261 -18.81 -8.27 3.40
CA TYR A 261 -18.11 -8.46 4.67
C TYR A 261 -18.69 -9.58 5.52
N ALA A 262 -17.81 -10.37 6.10
CA ALA A 262 -18.11 -11.39 7.10
C ALA A 262 -17.93 -10.79 8.51
N PHE A 263 -18.92 -11.03 9.38
CA PHE A 263 -18.94 -10.55 10.77
C PHE A 263 -19.14 -11.71 11.76
N GLY A 264 -18.70 -12.92 11.40
CA GLY A 264 -19.03 -14.20 12.05
C GLY A 264 -19.02 -14.19 13.57
N SER A 265 -17.84 -14.17 14.20
CA SER A 265 -17.73 -14.31 15.66
C SER A 265 -17.66 -12.97 16.43
N ILE A 266 -17.86 -11.81 15.78
CA ILE A 266 -17.78 -10.51 16.46
C ILE A 266 -18.75 -10.43 17.65
N SER A 267 -19.96 -10.96 17.51
CA SER A 267 -20.98 -10.98 18.58
C SER A 267 -20.63 -11.92 19.75
N ALA A 268 -19.72 -12.86 19.54
CA ALA A 268 -19.30 -13.84 20.55
C ALA A 268 -18.01 -13.41 21.28
N MET A 269 -17.45 -12.23 20.99
CA MET A 269 -16.24 -11.73 21.65
C MET A 269 -16.48 -11.49 23.14
N ASN A 270 -15.56 -11.93 23.97
CA ASN A 270 -15.56 -11.74 25.41
C ASN A 270 -14.46 -10.77 25.87
N HIS A 271 -14.31 -10.57 27.20
CA HIS A 271 -13.35 -9.62 27.74
C HIS A 271 -11.87 -9.99 27.49
N PHE A 272 -11.56 -11.25 27.18
CA PHE A 272 -10.22 -11.70 26.79
C PHE A 272 -9.86 -11.34 25.34
N ASP A 273 -10.85 -10.95 24.55
CA ASP A 273 -10.66 -10.51 23.16
C ASP A 273 -10.43 -8.99 23.06
N VAL A 274 -10.19 -8.30 24.18
CA VAL A 274 -10.08 -6.83 24.27
C VAL A 274 -9.01 -6.27 23.35
N ASP A 275 -7.87 -6.94 23.20
CA ASP A 275 -6.78 -6.48 22.36
C ASP A 275 -7.19 -6.46 20.88
N TYR A 276 -8.13 -7.29 20.50
CA TYR A 276 -8.68 -7.36 19.16
C TYR A 276 -9.88 -6.45 18.94
N ARG A 277 -10.51 -5.92 20.00
CA ARG A 277 -11.55 -4.89 19.88
C ARG A 277 -11.03 -3.65 19.15
N ARG A 278 -9.73 -3.32 19.29
CA ARG A 278 -9.10 -2.23 18.55
C ARG A 278 -9.15 -2.47 17.05
N PHE A 279 -9.00 -3.70 16.60
CA PHE A 279 -9.19 -4.06 15.20
C PHE A 279 -10.65 -3.92 14.76
N VAL A 280 -11.58 -4.36 15.59
CA VAL A 280 -13.03 -4.27 15.31
C VAL A 280 -13.52 -2.82 15.34
N GLN A 281 -12.95 -1.97 16.19
CA GLN A 281 -13.30 -0.54 16.26
C GLN A 281 -12.81 0.27 15.06
N SER A 282 -11.93 -0.29 14.21
CA SER A 282 -11.51 0.31 12.95
C SER A 282 -12.43 -0.01 11.77
N TYR A 283 -13.47 -0.85 11.99
CA TYR A 283 -14.53 -1.09 11.02
C TYR A 283 -15.49 0.12 10.90
#